data_db400a41bdfc7fba917681e05ab8660f
#
_entry.id   db400a41bdfc7fba917681e05ab8660f
#
_cell.length_a   1.000
_cell.length_b   1.000
_cell.length_c   1.000
_cell.angle_alpha   90.00
_cell.angle_beta   90.00
_cell.angle_gamma   90.00
#
_symmetry.space_group_name_H-M   'P 1'
#
loop_
_entity.id
_entity.type
_entity.pdbx_description
1 polymer ?
#
loop_
_entity_poly.entity_id
_entity_poly.type
_entity_poly.pdbx_seq_one_letter_code
_entity_poly.pdbx_strand_id
1 'polypeptide(L)'
;MNTNDTMTLPDFYNMLLEAERAGVTVLGELVQQVEEERLTPALKKFLRDEGANCRVLINLIHDLGEKPSDKTGAFVGKVRALENLDEKIQLLIRGQAWVARKIQEFHNLVPAGSPYLFMEAIKMQHEENVGTLEKYFEDRIS
;
A
#
# COMPACT_ATOMS: atom_id res chain seq x y z
N MET A 1 -13.08 24.68 3.95
CA MET A 1 -13.13 23.47 4.78
C MET A 1 -11.96 22.57 4.42
N ASN A 2 -11.23 22.12 5.42
CA ASN A 2 -10.11 21.21 5.22
C ASN A 2 -10.66 19.80 4.83
N THR A 3 -10.07 19.16 3.84
CA THR A 3 -10.49 17.82 3.41
C THR A 3 -10.43 16.81 4.56
N ASN A 4 -9.48 16.96 5.50
CA ASN A 4 -9.36 16.08 6.66
C ASN A 4 -10.56 16.12 7.58
N ASP A 5 -11.26 17.27 7.65
CA ASP A 5 -12.43 17.45 8.52
C ASP A 5 -13.63 16.64 8.02
N THR A 6 -13.60 16.19 6.76
CA THR A 6 -14.71 15.45 6.17
C THR A 6 -14.42 13.96 6.00
N MET A 7 -13.23 13.50 6.38
CA MET A 7 -12.87 12.08 6.24
C MET A 7 -13.68 11.24 7.22
N THR A 8 -14.43 10.27 6.69
CA THR A 8 -15.18 9.30 7.49
C THR A 8 -14.40 7.99 7.55
N LEU A 9 -14.79 7.10 8.47
CA LEU A 9 -14.16 5.79 8.57
C LEU A 9 -14.33 4.97 7.28
N PRO A 10 -15.54 4.89 6.66
CA PRO A 10 -15.67 4.18 5.39
C PRO A 10 -14.79 4.79 4.28
N ASP A 11 -14.70 6.12 4.22
CA ASP A 11 -13.85 6.80 3.24
C ASP A 11 -12.38 6.44 3.45
N PHE A 12 -11.93 6.41 4.69
CA PHE A 12 -10.56 6.05 5.02
C PHE A 12 -10.25 4.61 4.61
N TYR A 13 -11.12 3.67 4.96
CA TYR A 13 -10.92 2.27 4.56
C TYR A 13 -10.91 2.11 3.04
N ASN A 14 -11.79 2.82 2.33
CA ASN A 14 -11.83 2.76 0.86
C ASN A 14 -10.60 3.40 0.24
N MET A 15 -10.08 4.47 0.82
CA MET A 15 -8.83 5.08 0.36
C MET A 15 -7.68 4.08 0.45
N LEU A 16 -7.57 3.37 1.58
CA LEU A 16 -6.55 2.34 1.77
C LEU A 16 -6.76 1.16 0.81
N LEU A 17 -8.01 0.73 0.62
CA LEU A 17 -8.33 -0.37 -0.29
C LEU A 17 -7.89 -0.04 -1.71
N GLU A 18 -8.17 1.17 -2.18
CA GLU A 18 -7.76 1.60 -3.52
C GLU A 18 -6.24 1.61 -3.65
N ALA A 19 -5.54 2.09 -2.61
CA ALA A 19 -4.07 2.10 -2.60
C ALA A 19 -3.49 0.68 -2.60
N GLU A 20 -4.03 -0.22 -1.76
CA GLU A 20 -3.56 -1.61 -1.70
C GLU A 20 -3.87 -2.37 -2.99
N ARG A 21 -5.03 -2.12 -3.58
CA ARG A 21 -5.41 -2.71 -4.87
C ARG A 21 -4.47 -2.25 -5.99
N ALA A 22 -4.13 -0.97 -6.00
CA ALA A 22 -3.14 -0.44 -6.94
C ALA A 22 -1.78 -1.10 -6.72
N GLY A 23 -1.40 -1.28 -5.45
CA GLY A 23 -0.16 -1.97 -5.08
C GLY A 23 -0.11 -3.39 -5.60
N VAL A 24 -1.21 -4.14 -5.48
CA VAL A 24 -1.30 -5.52 -6.00
C VAL A 24 -1.02 -5.52 -7.51
N THR A 25 -1.64 -4.61 -8.25
CA THR A 25 -1.44 -4.52 -9.70
C THR A 25 0.02 -4.18 -10.04
N VAL A 26 0.57 -3.16 -9.41
CA VAL A 26 1.95 -2.71 -9.65
C VAL A 26 2.95 -3.81 -9.28
N LEU A 27 2.79 -4.43 -8.11
CA LEU A 27 3.70 -5.48 -7.66
C LEU A 27 3.62 -6.70 -8.55
N GLY A 28 2.42 -7.08 -9.02
CA GLY A 28 2.26 -8.17 -9.96
C GLY A 28 3.04 -7.93 -11.25
N GLU A 29 3.02 -6.70 -11.76
CA GLU A 29 3.78 -6.34 -12.95
C GLU A 29 5.28 -6.31 -12.68
N LEU A 30 5.70 -5.74 -11.55
CA LEU A 30 7.12 -5.66 -11.20
C LEU A 30 7.75 -7.03 -11.01
N VAL A 31 7.02 -7.97 -10.40
CA VAL A 31 7.50 -9.35 -10.22
C VAL A 31 7.86 -9.97 -11.57
N GLN A 32 7.10 -9.64 -12.63
CA GLN A 32 7.38 -10.16 -13.97
C GLN A 32 8.53 -9.43 -14.68
N GLN A 33 8.82 -8.19 -14.29
CA GLN A 33 9.83 -7.34 -14.93
C GLN A 33 11.20 -7.43 -14.28
N VAL A 34 11.24 -7.69 -12.96
CA VAL A 34 12.48 -7.71 -12.19
C VAL A 34 13.19 -9.05 -12.35
N GLU A 35 14.47 -9.01 -12.72
CA GLU A 35 15.30 -10.20 -12.87
C GLU A 35 16.25 -10.41 -11.69
N GLU A 36 16.34 -9.43 -10.78
CA GLU A 36 17.22 -9.49 -9.61
C GLU A 36 16.75 -10.52 -8.59
N GLU A 37 17.57 -11.55 -8.35
CA GLU A 37 17.23 -12.63 -7.42
C GLU A 37 17.01 -12.14 -5.99
N ARG A 38 17.70 -11.07 -5.59
CA ARG A 38 17.58 -10.52 -4.23
C ARG A 38 16.29 -9.75 -4.04
N LEU A 39 15.76 -9.15 -5.10
CA LEU A 39 14.58 -8.30 -5.02
C LEU A 39 13.28 -9.08 -5.22
N THR A 40 13.28 -10.08 -6.09
CA THR A 40 12.08 -10.82 -6.47
C THR A 40 11.33 -11.44 -5.28
N PRO A 41 12.01 -12.12 -4.32
CA PRO A 41 11.30 -12.69 -3.17
C PRO A 41 10.62 -11.61 -2.31
N ALA A 42 11.27 -10.45 -2.14
CA ALA A 42 10.68 -9.34 -1.40
C ALA A 42 9.42 -8.83 -2.07
N LEU A 43 9.46 -8.61 -3.39
CA LEU A 43 8.30 -8.13 -4.14
C LEU A 43 7.14 -9.14 -4.10
N LYS A 44 7.43 -10.43 -4.17
CA LYS A 44 6.41 -11.48 -4.05
C LYS A 44 5.76 -11.46 -2.67
N LYS A 45 6.55 -11.25 -1.61
CA LYS A 45 6.02 -11.13 -0.26
C LYS A 45 5.09 -9.92 -0.14
N PHE A 46 5.53 -8.77 -0.66
CA PHE A 46 4.71 -7.54 -0.64
C PHE A 46 3.39 -7.77 -1.38
N LEU A 47 3.43 -8.46 -2.52
CA LEU A 47 2.23 -8.77 -3.30
C LEU A 47 1.24 -9.61 -2.50
N ARG A 48 1.72 -10.66 -1.84
CA ARG A 48 0.85 -11.50 -0.99
C ARG A 48 0.25 -10.70 0.16
N ASP A 49 1.07 -9.87 0.81
CA ASP A 49 0.63 -9.08 1.95
C ASP A 49 -0.44 -8.07 1.55
N GLU A 50 -0.25 -7.38 0.43
CA GLU A 50 -1.21 -6.38 -0.02
C GLU A 50 -2.50 -7.01 -0.53
N GLY A 51 -2.42 -8.18 -1.14
CA GLY A 51 -3.62 -8.95 -1.48
C GLY A 51 -4.43 -9.34 -0.26
N ALA A 52 -3.75 -9.78 0.81
CA ALA A 52 -4.40 -10.11 2.07
C ALA A 52 -5.00 -8.85 2.71
N ASN A 53 -4.29 -7.72 2.66
CA ASN A 53 -4.79 -6.45 3.18
C ASN A 53 -6.08 -6.01 2.49
N CYS A 54 -6.16 -6.21 1.16
CA CYS A 54 -7.38 -5.90 0.42
C CYS A 54 -8.57 -6.69 0.96
N ARG A 55 -8.39 -7.99 1.22
CA ARG A 55 -9.47 -8.84 1.73
C ARG A 55 -9.96 -8.39 3.10
N VAL A 56 -9.03 -8.04 3.99
CA VAL A 56 -9.42 -7.58 5.33
C VAL A 56 -10.12 -6.22 5.25
N LEU A 57 -9.62 -5.30 4.42
CA LEU A 57 -10.26 -3.99 4.24
C LEU A 57 -11.67 -4.13 3.69
N ILE A 58 -11.89 -5.04 2.73
CA ILE A 58 -13.22 -5.30 2.19
C ILE A 58 -14.15 -5.78 3.32
N ASN A 59 -13.68 -6.69 4.18
CA ASN A 59 -14.48 -7.18 5.30
C ASN A 59 -14.78 -6.06 6.30
N LEU A 60 -13.82 -5.21 6.61
CA LEU A 60 -14.06 -4.07 7.52
C LEU A 60 -15.10 -3.11 6.96
N ILE A 61 -15.08 -2.87 5.65
CA ILE A 61 -16.06 -2.00 4.99
C ILE A 61 -17.45 -2.62 5.04
N HIS A 62 -17.56 -3.93 4.75
CA HIS A 62 -18.82 -4.65 4.85
C HIS A 62 -19.39 -4.63 6.27
N ASP A 63 -18.53 -4.75 7.28
CA ASP A 63 -18.94 -4.72 8.69
C ASP A 63 -19.56 -3.36 9.06
N LEU A 64 -19.21 -2.30 8.35
CA LEU A 64 -19.82 -0.99 8.54
C LEU A 64 -21.14 -0.82 7.77
N GLY A 65 -21.58 -1.86 7.02
CA GLY A 65 -22.75 -1.78 6.17
C GLY A 65 -22.52 -0.97 4.91
N GLU A 66 -21.26 -0.77 4.52
CA GLU A 66 -20.91 0.04 3.37
C GLU A 66 -20.42 -0.83 2.22
N LYS A 67 -20.34 -0.23 1.03
CA LYS A 67 -19.88 -0.91 -0.18
C LYS A 67 -18.42 -0.60 -0.43
N PRO A 68 -17.58 -1.63 -0.65
CA PRO A 68 -16.18 -1.39 -1.02
C PRO A 68 -16.06 -0.67 -2.36
N SER A 69 -15.10 0.25 -2.46
CA SER A 69 -14.77 0.92 -3.71
C SER A 69 -14.35 -0.10 -4.78
N ASP A 70 -14.67 0.18 -6.02
CA ASP A 70 -14.22 -0.61 -7.17
C ASP A 70 -13.08 0.08 -7.94
N LYS A 71 -12.52 1.14 -7.41
CA LYS A 71 -11.47 1.95 -8.05
C LYS A 71 -10.08 1.54 -7.58
N THR A 72 -9.07 1.91 -8.36
CA THR A 72 -7.66 1.70 -8.02
C THR A 72 -6.87 2.99 -7.91
N GLY A 73 -7.47 4.14 -8.26
CA GLY A 73 -6.76 5.43 -8.25
C GLY A 73 -5.74 5.56 -9.38
N ALA A 74 -4.90 6.58 -9.30
CA ALA A 74 -3.99 6.98 -10.38
C ALA A 74 -2.59 6.35 -10.30
N PHE A 75 -2.28 5.63 -9.23
CA PHE A 75 -0.92 5.14 -8.97
C PHE A 75 -0.42 4.18 -10.05
N VAL A 76 -1.28 3.26 -10.48
CA VAL A 76 -0.94 2.27 -11.51
C VAL A 76 -0.48 2.98 -12.79
N GLY A 77 -1.25 3.97 -13.24
CA GLY A 77 -0.91 4.74 -14.44
C GLY A 77 0.41 5.49 -14.30
N LYS A 78 0.66 6.05 -13.11
CA LYS A 78 1.92 6.76 -12.86
C LYS A 78 3.12 5.83 -12.94
N VAL A 79 3.02 4.62 -12.39
CA VAL A 79 4.11 3.64 -12.46
C VAL A 79 4.31 3.18 -13.91
N ARG A 80 3.23 2.86 -14.61
CA ARG A 80 3.31 2.39 -16.00
C ARG A 80 3.90 3.43 -16.94
N ALA A 81 3.74 4.72 -16.63
CA ALA A 81 4.29 5.80 -17.44
C ALA A 81 5.82 5.89 -17.35
N LEU A 82 6.42 5.30 -16.33
CA LEU A 82 7.88 5.27 -16.19
C LEU A 82 8.45 4.11 -17.02
N GLU A 83 9.54 4.37 -17.74
CA GLU A 83 10.20 3.33 -18.54
C GLU A 83 11.29 2.61 -17.75
N ASN A 84 11.94 3.33 -16.86
CA ASN A 84 13.09 2.83 -16.10
C ASN A 84 12.61 2.05 -14.89
N LEU A 85 13.09 0.81 -14.74
CA LEU A 85 12.68 -0.07 -13.64
C LEU A 85 13.03 0.49 -12.28
N ASP A 86 14.23 1.08 -12.14
CA ASP A 86 14.64 1.69 -10.88
C ASP A 86 13.71 2.84 -10.48
N GLU A 87 13.26 3.64 -11.46
CA GLU A 87 12.31 4.71 -11.19
C GLU A 87 10.95 4.17 -10.75
N LYS A 88 10.51 3.04 -11.32
CA LYS A 88 9.28 2.37 -10.90
C LYS A 88 9.38 1.93 -9.43
N ILE A 89 10.52 1.36 -9.04
CA ILE A 89 10.75 0.92 -7.67
C ILE A 89 10.83 2.13 -6.73
N GLN A 90 11.46 3.22 -7.14
CA GLN A 90 11.48 4.45 -6.35
C GLN A 90 10.05 4.97 -6.12
N LEU A 91 9.19 4.92 -7.14
CA LEU A 91 7.80 5.34 -6.98
C LEU A 91 7.04 4.38 -6.06
N LEU A 92 7.35 3.07 -6.13
CA LEU A 92 6.78 2.09 -5.22
C LEU A 92 7.13 2.43 -3.77
N ILE A 93 8.40 2.80 -3.50
CA ILE A 93 8.83 3.21 -2.16
C ILE A 93 7.97 4.39 -1.67
N ARG A 94 7.78 5.40 -2.51
CA ARG A 94 6.96 6.56 -2.15
C ARG A 94 5.51 6.17 -1.86
N GLY A 95 4.97 5.23 -2.64
CA GLY A 95 3.61 4.74 -2.42
C GLY A 95 3.47 3.98 -1.10
N GLN A 96 4.44 3.14 -0.77
CA GLN A 96 4.46 2.42 0.51
C GLN A 96 4.53 3.39 1.69
N ALA A 97 5.40 4.41 1.59
CA ALA A 97 5.53 5.43 2.62
C ALA A 97 4.24 6.25 2.77
N TRP A 98 3.57 6.53 1.66
CA TRP A 98 2.29 7.27 1.67
C TRP A 98 1.22 6.53 2.47
N VAL A 99 1.10 5.20 2.27
CA VAL A 99 0.12 4.40 3.02
C VAL A 99 0.39 4.48 4.53
N ALA A 100 1.65 4.32 4.93
CA ALA A 100 2.03 4.40 6.35
C ALA A 100 1.66 5.77 6.94
N ARG A 101 1.94 6.85 6.20
CA ARG A 101 1.61 8.22 6.65
C ARG A 101 0.11 8.42 6.78
N LYS A 102 -0.69 7.90 5.84
CA LYS A 102 -2.14 8.05 5.90
C LYS A 102 -2.74 7.28 7.07
N ILE A 103 -2.22 6.11 7.38
CA ILE A 103 -2.67 5.37 8.56
C ILE A 103 -2.36 6.18 9.83
N GLN A 104 -1.15 6.74 9.92
CA GLN A 104 -0.78 7.57 11.06
C GLN A 104 -1.68 8.81 11.17
N GLU A 105 -2.00 9.43 10.05
CA GLU A 105 -2.84 10.64 10.00
C GLU A 105 -4.26 10.39 10.49
N PHE A 106 -4.86 9.26 10.08
CA PHE A 106 -6.28 8.99 10.30
C PHE A 106 -6.56 7.87 11.31
N HIS A 107 -5.54 7.39 12.03
CA HIS A 107 -5.73 6.25 12.95
C HIS A 107 -6.77 6.53 14.04
N ASN A 108 -7.00 7.80 14.39
CA ASN A 108 -7.99 8.18 15.40
C ASN A 108 -9.43 7.86 14.98
N LEU A 109 -9.69 7.67 13.68
CA LEU A 109 -11.01 7.30 13.19
C LEU A 109 -11.32 5.81 13.44
N VAL A 110 -10.29 5.00 13.67
CA VAL A 110 -10.43 3.55 13.69
C VAL A 110 -10.82 3.09 15.10
N PRO A 111 -11.87 2.25 15.24
CA PRO A 111 -12.27 1.75 16.54
C PRO A 111 -11.16 0.93 17.20
N ALA A 112 -11.09 1.00 18.54
CA ALA A 112 -10.18 0.18 19.33
C ALA A 112 -10.46 -1.30 19.10
N GLY A 113 -9.44 -2.13 19.30
CA GLY A 113 -9.55 -3.58 19.12
C GLY A 113 -8.95 -4.04 17.82
N SER A 114 -9.52 -5.10 17.23
CA SER A 114 -8.96 -5.72 16.02
C SER A 114 -8.77 -4.75 14.85
N PRO A 115 -9.72 -3.85 14.54
CA PRO A 115 -9.51 -2.91 13.44
C PRO A 115 -8.29 -2.01 13.65
N TYR A 116 -8.11 -1.50 14.87
CA TYR A 116 -6.96 -0.65 15.19
C TYR A 116 -5.64 -1.42 15.06
N LEU A 117 -5.60 -2.63 15.63
CA LEU A 117 -4.41 -3.48 15.58
C LEU A 117 -4.05 -3.84 14.13
N PHE A 118 -5.06 -4.09 13.31
CA PHE A 118 -4.84 -4.37 11.89
C PHE A 118 -4.24 -3.15 11.18
N MET A 119 -4.75 -1.95 11.46
CA MET A 119 -4.18 -0.72 10.86
C MET A 119 -2.72 -0.54 11.25
N GLU A 120 -2.40 -0.75 12.52
CA GLU A 120 -1.01 -0.65 12.98
C GLU A 120 -0.12 -1.70 12.29
N ALA A 121 -0.64 -2.91 12.09
CA ALA A 121 0.11 -3.96 11.39
C ALA A 121 0.39 -3.57 9.93
N ILE A 122 -0.59 -3.01 9.22
CA ILE A 122 -0.37 -2.54 7.85
C ILE A 122 0.67 -1.42 7.82
N LYS A 123 0.58 -0.48 8.76
CA LYS A 123 1.53 0.63 8.83
C LYS A 123 2.96 0.11 9.00
N MET A 124 3.18 -0.76 9.96
CA MET A 124 4.50 -1.34 10.23
C MET A 124 5.00 -2.13 9.04
N GLN A 125 4.14 -2.92 8.42
CA GLN A 125 4.46 -3.69 7.22
C GLN A 125 4.98 -2.78 6.09
N HIS A 126 4.30 -1.66 5.84
CA HIS A 126 4.70 -0.73 4.79
C HIS A 126 6.01 0.00 5.14
N GLU A 127 6.21 0.33 6.42
CA GLU A 127 7.47 0.92 6.88
C GLU A 127 8.64 -0.04 6.69
N GLU A 128 8.44 -1.32 6.99
CA GLU A 128 9.45 -2.36 6.75
C GLU A 128 9.74 -2.52 5.26
N ASN A 129 8.70 -2.47 4.43
CA ASN A 129 8.86 -2.59 2.97
C ASN A 129 9.70 -1.44 2.43
N VAL A 130 9.48 -0.22 2.91
CA VAL A 130 10.29 0.95 2.54
C VAL A 130 11.75 0.69 2.90
N GLY A 131 12.02 0.23 4.13
CA GLY A 131 13.37 -0.07 4.59
C GLY A 131 14.06 -1.13 3.73
N THR A 132 13.33 -2.19 3.38
CA THR A 132 13.86 -3.28 2.54
C THR A 132 14.27 -2.75 1.16
N LEU A 133 13.42 -1.94 0.53
CA LEU A 133 13.69 -1.42 -0.81
C LEU A 133 14.80 -0.37 -0.80
N GLU A 134 14.82 0.49 0.22
CA GLU A 134 15.89 1.48 0.35
C GLU A 134 17.25 0.80 0.54
N LYS A 135 17.29 -0.25 1.35
CA LYS A 135 18.51 -1.02 1.55
C LYS A 135 19.00 -1.68 0.26
N TYR A 136 18.07 -2.18 -0.56
CA TYR A 136 18.40 -2.75 -1.86
C TYR A 136 19.18 -1.74 -2.71
N PHE A 137 18.73 -0.48 -2.76
CA PHE A 137 19.41 0.56 -3.52
C PHE A 137 20.77 0.93 -2.91
N GLU A 138 20.85 1.03 -1.59
CA GLU A 138 22.11 1.30 -0.89
C GLU A 138 23.17 0.23 -1.19
N ASP A 139 22.77 -1.05 -1.15
CA ASP A 139 23.68 -2.17 -1.39
C ASP A 139 24.19 -2.19 -2.83
N ARG A 140 23.40 -1.67 -3.78
CA ARG A 140 23.81 -1.59 -5.18
C ARG A 140 24.85 -0.50 -5.43
N ILE A 141 24.80 0.57 -4.65
CA ILE A 141 25.70 1.72 -4.81
C ILE A 141 27.05 1.45 -4.15
N SER A 142 27.10 0.68 -3.08
CA SER A 142 28.33 0.41 -2.31
C SER A 142 29.20 -0.69 -2.89
#